data_7c299fb691249e468bbc5abedf3f617b
#
_entry.id   7c299fb691249e468bbc5abedf3f617b
#
_cell.length_a   1.000
_cell.length_b   1.000
_cell.length_c   1.000
_cell.angle_alpha   90.00
_cell.angle_beta   90.00
_cell.angle_gamma   90.00
#
_symmetry.space_group_name_H-M   'P 1'
#
loop_
_entity.id
_entity.type
_entity.pdbx_description
1 polymer ?
#
loop_
_entity_poly.entity_id
_entity_poly.type
_entity_poly.pdbx_seq_one_letter_code
_entity_poly.pdbx_strand_id
1 'polypeptide(L)'
;MSDASAGGWADRDSYLVSTDWLGEHLDDPKIRILDCRMYFDGRLGIDAYNQGHIPGADFINWGTELATKENPVAFKMARSEQMKRVMEAHGVGDDTLLVAYDEEGGHHAARVWLAMLVHGHEAGFRILEGGLTKWQQEGRPISTAPAEARTVTFTPLAGPADVLVTAEHVLSAANDTNAVVVDVRRLTEYTGEEVRAVRGGRVPGSVRVFWQDLLHWDTDRTFKSPQEIRALLAAAGVTPDRRAITYCQGAVRAAHTALVLKMLGYENVEVYDGSWEEWGSRPDLPIATG
;
A
#
# COMPACT_ATOMS: atom_id res chain seq x y z
N MET A 1 -11.05 -23.17 -16.36
CA MET A 1 -9.78 -22.55 -16.76
C MET A 1 -10.16 -21.30 -17.54
N SER A 2 -10.32 -20.15 -16.86
CA SER A 2 -10.64 -18.87 -17.49
C SER A 2 -9.39 -18.41 -18.24
N ASP A 3 -9.58 -18.10 -19.49
CA ASP A 3 -8.59 -17.55 -20.42
C ASP A 3 -8.04 -16.24 -19.83
N ALA A 4 -6.94 -16.31 -19.09
CA ALA A 4 -6.13 -15.16 -18.68
C ALA A 4 -5.38 -14.67 -19.92
N SER A 5 -6.16 -14.30 -20.96
CA SER A 5 -5.66 -13.74 -22.20
C SER A 5 -4.85 -12.47 -21.91
N ALA A 6 -3.70 -12.45 -22.40
CA ALA A 6 -2.55 -11.54 -22.54
C ALA A 6 -2.75 -10.01 -22.38
N GLY A 7 -3.76 -9.50 -21.70
CA GLY A 7 -4.04 -8.08 -21.60
C GLY A 7 -4.88 -7.59 -20.42
N GLY A 8 -5.48 -8.47 -19.61
CA GLY A 8 -6.35 -8.10 -18.48
C GLY A 8 -5.65 -8.07 -17.12
N TRP A 9 -6.37 -7.66 -16.07
CA TRP A 9 -6.00 -7.93 -14.69
C TRP A 9 -6.09 -9.44 -14.43
N ALA A 10 -5.13 -10.00 -13.72
CA ALA A 10 -5.17 -11.40 -13.35
C ALA A 10 -6.12 -11.63 -12.14
N ASP A 11 -6.10 -10.71 -11.17
CA ASP A 11 -6.90 -10.83 -9.94
C ASP A 11 -7.23 -9.46 -9.33
N ARG A 12 -7.90 -8.57 -10.10
CA ARG A 12 -8.26 -7.23 -9.61
C ARG A 12 -9.32 -7.26 -8.50
N ASP A 13 -10.34 -8.09 -8.67
CA ASP A 13 -11.52 -8.07 -7.80
C ASP A 13 -11.25 -8.67 -6.42
N SER A 14 -10.14 -9.38 -6.24
CA SER A 14 -9.66 -9.79 -4.93
C SER A 14 -9.01 -8.64 -4.14
N TYR A 15 -8.71 -7.50 -4.78
CA TYR A 15 -8.01 -6.37 -4.15
C TYR A 15 -8.79 -5.06 -4.17
N LEU A 16 -9.71 -4.88 -5.13
CA LEU A 16 -10.42 -3.63 -5.32
C LEU A 16 -11.93 -3.80 -5.29
N VAL A 17 -12.61 -2.75 -4.83
CA VAL A 17 -14.04 -2.55 -5.02
C VAL A 17 -14.29 -1.21 -5.69
N SER A 18 -15.38 -1.11 -6.47
CA SER A 18 -15.81 0.14 -7.07
C SER A 18 -16.61 1.01 -6.08
N THR A 19 -16.74 2.29 -6.41
CA THR A 19 -17.60 3.22 -5.67
C THR A 19 -19.08 2.83 -5.74
N ASP A 20 -19.53 2.24 -6.86
CA ASP A 20 -20.89 1.70 -7.00
C ASP A 20 -21.11 0.55 -6.02
N TRP A 21 -20.20 -0.43 -6.05
CA TRP A 21 -20.28 -1.58 -5.17
C TRP A 21 -20.32 -1.16 -3.70
N LEU A 22 -19.41 -0.27 -3.27
CA LEU A 22 -19.39 0.19 -1.88
C LEU A 22 -20.67 0.96 -1.53
N GLY A 23 -21.20 1.79 -2.46
CA GLY A 23 -22.45 2.53 -2.27
C GLY A 23 -23.65 1.63 -2.01
N GLU A 24 -23.69 0.45 -2.62
CA GLU A 24 -24.74 -0.56 -2.44
C GLU A 24 -24.59 -1.37 -1.14
N HIS A 25 -23.41 -1.31 -0.49
CA HIS A 25 -23.05 -2.15 0.66
C HIS A 25 -22.70 -1.35 1.93
N LEU A 26 -23.03 -0.06 1.99
CA LEU A 26 -22.70 0.80 3.16
C LEU A 26 -23.29 0.27 4.47
N ASP A 27 -24.47 -0.34 4.39
CA ASP A 27 -25.21 -0.85 5.56
C ASP A 27 -24.94 -2.35 5.84
N ASP A 28 -24.03 -3.00 5.10
CA ASP A 28 -23.71 -4.41 5.33
C ASP A 28 -22.89 -4.56 6.64
N PRO A 29 -23.43 -5.27 7.68
CA PRO A 29 -22.74 -5.42 8.94
C PRO A 29 -21.43 -6.22 8.86
N LYS A 30 -21.20 -6.95 7.77
CA LYS A 30 -19.96 -7.69 7.53
C LYS A 30 -18.84 -6.82 6.96
N ILE A 31 -19.17 -5.60 6.52
CA ILE A 31 -18.20 -4.67 5.96
C ILE A 31 -17.79 -3.67 7.04
N ARG A 32 -16.49 -3.43 7.13
CA ARG A 32 -15.91 -2.31 7.87
C ARG A 32 -15.17 -1.42 6.91
N ILE A 33 -15.43 -0.12 6.97
CA ILE A 33 -14.78 0.86 6.10
C ILE A 33 -13.77 1.63 6.95
N LEU A 34 -12.51 1.77 6.46
CA LEU A 34 -11.47 2.57 7.10
C LEU A 34 -11.01 3.72 6.21
N ASP A 35 -11.06 4.92 6.78
CA ASP A 35 -10.42 6.11 6.22
C ASP A 35 -8.94 6.11 6.63
N CYS A 36 -8.08 5.98 5.63
CA CYS A 36 -6.62 5.87 5.81
C CYS A 36 -5.89 7.17 5.46
N ARG A 37 -6.60 8.30 5.30
CA ARG A 37 -5.98 9.57 4.91
C ARG A 37 -4.90 10.00 5.89
N MET A 38 -3.75 10.36 5.36
CA MET A 38 -2.62 10.89 6.10
C MET A 38 -1.93 11.96 5.26
N TYR A 39 -1.39 12.97 5.92
CA TYR A 39 -0.71 14.08 5.28
C TYR A 39 0.69 14.26 5.85
N PHE A 40 1.62 14.72 5.00
CA PHE A 40 3.00 15.01 5.40
C PHE A 40 3.33 16.50 5.34
N ASP A 41 2.30 17.35 5.25
CA ASP A 41 2.37 18.82 5.17
C ASP A 41 1.92 19.52 6.46
N GLY A 42 1.72 18.75 7.53
CA GLY A 42 1.28 19.27 8.84
C GLY A 42 -0.23 19.20 9.08
N ARG A 43 -1.04 18.85 8.06
CA ARG A 43 -2.46 18.53 8.28
C ARG A 43 -2.58 17.20 9.02
N LEU A 44 -3.66 17.04 9.78
CA LEU A 44 -3.97 15.78 10.45
C LEU A 44 -5.07 15.02 9.70
N GLY A 45 -4.87 13.72 9.47
CA GLY A 45 -5.88 12.88 8.81
C GLY A 45 -7.20 12.84 9.58
N ILE A 46 -7.14 12.82 10.91
CA ILE A 46 -8.34 12.87 11.76
C ILE A 46 -9.16 14.15 11.58
N ASP A 47 -8.52 15.30 11.33
CA ASP A 47 -9.24 16.55 11.09
C ASP A 47 -9.96 16.52 9.73
N ALA A 48 -9.34 15.93 8.72
CA ALA A 48 -9.97 15.72 7.42
C ALA A 48 -11.13 14.71 7.51
N TYR A 49 -10.98 13.64 8.29
CA TYR A 49 -12.06 12.70 8.58
C TYR A 49 -13.26 13.40 9.25
N ASN A 50 -13.02 14.21 10.27
CA ASN A 50 -14.07 14.96 11.00
C ASN A 50 -14.79 15.98 10.12
N GLN A 51 -14.14 16.51 9.07
CA GLN A 51 -14.75 17.41 8.10
C GLN A 51 -15.64 16.69 7.09
N GLY A 52 -15.38 15.41 6.84
CA GLY A 52 -16.19 14.57 5.95
C GLY A 52 -15.49 13.28 5.54
N HIS A 53 -16.24 12.20 5.61
CA HIS A 53 -15.80 10.83 5.27
C HIS A 53 -16.94 10.03 4.62
N ILE A 54 -16.65 8.87 4.06
CA ILE A 54 -17.66 7.95 3.53
C ILE A 54 -18.52 7.46 4.69
N PRO A 55 -19.88 7.45 4.57
CA PRO A 55 -20.77 7.03 5.65
C PRO A 55 -20.35 5.66 6.24
N GLY A 56 -20.32 5.57 7.57
CA GLY A 56 -19.94 4.36 8.30
C GLY A 56 -18.44 4.08 8.38
N ALA A 57 -17.59 4.87 7.73
CA ALA A 57 -16.14 4.73 7.83
C ALA A 57 -15.63 5.14 9.22
N ASP A 58 -14.65 4.41 9.73
CA ASP A 58 -13.83 4.78 10.87
C ASP A 58 -12.47 5.29 10.42
N PHE A 59 -11.79 6.09 11.23
CA PHE A 59 -10.47 6.63 10.90
C PHE A 59 -9.36 5.81 11.54
N ILE A 60 -8.37 5.41 10.75
CA ILE A 60 -7.15 4.76 11.25
C ILE A 60 -5.91 5.63 10.99
N ASN A 61 -5.17 5.94 12.05
CA ASN A 61 -3.83 6.51 11.91
C ASN A 61 -2.81 5.37 11.71
N TRP A 62 -2.82 4.78 10.52
CA TRP A 62 -1.97 3.63 10.18
C TRP A 62 -0.46 3.90 10.44
N GLY A 63 -0.02 5.15 10.31
CA GLY A 63 1.39 5.53 10.52
C GLY A 63 1.86 5.41 11.96
N THR A 64 0.94 5.43 12.93
CA THR A 64 1.25 5.24 14.35
C THR A 64 0.67 3.95 14.90
N GLU A 65 -0.50 3.54 14.43
CA GLU A 65 -1.20 2.37 14.94
C GLU A 65 -0.68 1.06 14.35
N LEU A 66 -0.31 1.04 13.06
CA LEU A 66 0.26 -0.12 12.38
C LEU A 66 1.79 -0.09 12.27
N ALA A 67 2.44 0.79 13.03
CA ALA A 67 3.89 0.88 13.11
C ALA A 67 4.41 0.51 14.50
N THR A 68 5.49 -0.27 14.57
CA THR A 68 6.14 -0.55 15.84
C THR A 68 6.92 0.67 16.35
N LYS A 69 6.80 0.96 17.65
CA LYS A 69 7.53 2.05 18.31
C LYS A 69 8.95 1.64 18.74
N GLU A 70 9.26 0.35 18.67
CA GLU A 70 10.55 -0.20 19.14
C GLU A 70 11.68 -0.05 18.12
N ASN A 71 11.36 0.36 16.89
CA ASN A 71 12.33 0.55 15.82
C ASN A 71 12.45 2.04 15.48
N PRO A 72 13.67 2.59 15.34
CA PRO A 72 13.88 3.98 14.94
C PRO A 72 13.48 4.27 13.48
N VAL A 73 13.38 3.24 12.65
CA VAL A 73 12.92 3.38 11.25
C VAL A 73 11.41 3.60 11.26
N ALA A 74 10.99 4.71 10.66
CA ALA A 74 9.58 5.07 10.60
C ALA A 74 8.74 4.00 9.87
N PHE A 75 7.52 3.80 10.34
CA PHE A 75 6.52 2.91 9.74
C PHE A 75 6.90 1.43 9.65
N LYS A 76 7.90 0.95 10.39
CA LYS A 76 8.16 -0.50 10.49
C LYS A 76 6.89 -1.24 10.93
N MET A 77 6.59 -2.34 10.26
CA MET A 77 5.35 -3.11 10.47
C MET A 77 5.13 -3.49 11.94
N ALA A 78 3.91 -3.27 12.41
CA ALA A 78 3.46 -3.66 13.74
C ALA A 78 3.54 -5.19 13.94
N ARG A 79 3.79 -5.62 15.18
CA ARG A 79 3.76 -7.03 15.57
C ARG A 79 2.30 -7.52 15.73
N SER A 80 2.12 -8.83 15.73
CA SER A 80 0.81 -9.50 15.78
C SER A 80 -0.07 -9.02 16.94
N GLU A 81 0.49 -8.86 18.14
CA GLU A 81 -0.25 -8.38 19.30
C GLU A 81 -0.76 -6.93 19.14
N GLN A 82 0.02 -6.07 18.49
CA GLN A 82 -0.40 -4.70 18.19
C GLN A 82 -1.46 -4.72 17.09
N MET A 83 -1.25 -5.49 16.03
CA MET A 83 -2.21 -5.66 14.94
C MET A 83 -3.57 -6.12 15.46
N LYS A 84 -3.60 -7.14 16.35
CA LYS A 84 -4.83 -7.61 16.99
C LYS A 84 -5.58 -6.47 17.69
N ARG A 85 -4.90 -5.76 18.60
CA ARG A 85 -5.54 -4.67 19.35
C ARG A 85 -6.07 -3.56 18.45
N VAL A 86 -5.34 -3.20 17.41
CA VAL A 86 -5.75 -2.15 16.47
C VAL A 86 -6.95 -2.59 15.65
N MET A 87 -6.93 -3.77 15.06
CA MET A 87 -8.06 -4.26 14.27
C MET A 87 -9.33 -4.39 15.12
N GLU A 88 -9.24 -4.94 16.33
CA GLU A 88 -10.37 -5.02 17.27
C GLU A 88 -10.90 -3.63 17.65
N ALA A 89 -10.03 -2.66 17.91
CA ALA A 89 -10.42 -1.29 18.23
C ALA A 89 -11.19 -0.60 17.11
N HIS A 90 -10.83 -0.91 15.85
CA HIS A 90 -11.51 -0.40 14.66
C HIS A 90 -12.70 -1.28 14.21
N GLY A 91 -13.07 -2.30 14.97
CA GLY A 91 -14.21 -3.17 14.67
C GLY A 91 -13.97 -4.08 13.46
N VAL A 92 -12.71 -4.45 13.19
CA VAL A 92 -12.31 -5.42 12.16
C VAL A 92 -12.04 -6.75 12.84
N GLY A 93 -12.86 -7.76 12.56
CA GLY A 93 -12.75 -9.12 13.09
C GLY A 93 -12.41 -10.14 12.01
N ASP A 94 -12.31 -11.41 12.42
CA ASP A 94 -11.94 -12.53 11.52
C ASP A 94 -12.91 -12.71 10.34
N ASP A 95 -14.20 -12.39 10.54
CA ASP A 95 -15.26 -12.50 9.53
C ASP A 95 -15.57 -11.18 8.81
N THR A 96 -14.75 -10.13 9.03
CA THR A 96 -15.00 -8.80 8.47
C THR A 96 -14.35 -8.66 7.10
N LEU A 97 -15.11 -8.18 6.11
CA LEU A 97 -14.54 -7.62 4.89
C LEU A 97 -14.15 -6.16 5.17
N LEU A 98 -12.86 -5.89 5.24
CA LEU A 98 -12.33 -4.55 5.40
C LEU A 98 -12.21 -3.85 4.05
N VAL A 99 -12.87 -2.70 3.90
CA VAL A 99 -12.70 -1.80 2.76
C VAL A 99 -11.95 -0.56 3.23
N ALA A 100 -10.76 -0.32 2.71
CA ALA A 100 -9.94 0.83 3.06
C ALA A 100 -9.88 1.83 1.91
N TYR A 101 -9.80 3.12 2.24
CA TYR A 101 -9.63 4.17 1.25
C TYR A 101 -8.74 5.31 1.75
N ASP A 102 -8.23 6.07 0.79
CA ASP A 102 -7.63 7.40 0.99
C ASP A 102 -8.10 8.35 -0.12
N GLU A 103 -7.45 9.47 -0.33
CA GLU A 103 -7.75 10.43 -1.42
C GLU A 103 -6.64 10.49 -2.49
N GLU A 104 -5.62 9.65 -2.37
CA GLU A 104 -4.42 9.67 -3.21
C GLU A 104 -4.20 8.34 -3.95
N GLY A 105 -5.27 7.72 -4.44
CA GLY A 105 -5.20 6.52 -5.27
C GLY A 105 -4.90 5.22 -4.54
N GLY A 106 -5.14 5.18 -3.23
CA GLY A 106 -5.08 3.95 -2.43
C GLY A 106 -3.70 3.62 -1.86
N HIS A 107 -2.71 4.54 -1.89
CA HIS A 107 -1.37 4.17 -1.40
C HIS A 107 -1.27 4.09 0.12
N HIS A 108 -2.05 4.88 0.86
CA HIS A 108 -2.17 4.74 2.32
C HIS A 108 -2.99 3.50 2.67
N ALA A 109 -4.09 3.25 1.96
CA ALA A 109 -4.88 2.03 2.10
C ALA A 109 -4.06 0.77 1.77
N ALA A 110 -3.14 0.83 0.80
CA ALA A 110 -2.22 -0.27 0.48
C ALA A 110 -1.24 -0.58 1.63
N ARG A 111 -0.91 0.39 2.49
CA ARG A 111 -0.14 0.10 3.70
C ARG A 111 -0.94 -0.75 4.70
N VAL A 112 -2.25 -0.49 4.82
CA VAL A 112 -3.16 -1.32 5.63
C VAL A 112 -3.31 -2.71 5.01
N TRP A 113 -3.46 -2.80 3.67
CA TRP A 113 -3.43 -4.08 2.94
C TRP A 113 -2.18 -4.89 3.26
N LEU A 114 -0.99 -4.27 3.21
CA LEU A 114 0.27 -4.96 3.50
C LEU A 114 0.28 -5.51 4.94
N ALA A 115 -0.29 -4.77 5.89
CA ALA A 115 -0.43 -5.25 7.27
C ALA A 115 -1.38 -6.46 7.34
N MET A 116 -2.52 -6.42 6.65
CA MET A 116 -3.45 -7.54 6.57
C MET A 116 -2.81 -8.78 5.92
N LEU A 117 -2.03 -8.59 4.83
CA LEU A 117 -1.30 -9.68 4.17
C LEU A 117 -0.27 -10.32 5.10
N VAL A 118 0.54 -9.52 5.78
CA VAL A 118 1.59 -9.99 6.72
C VAL A 118 0.99 -10.77 7.89
N HIS A 119 -0.24 -10.42 8.29
CA HIS A 119 -0.95 -11.07 9.38
C HIS A 119 -2.02 -12.08 8.92
N GLY A 120 -1.91 -12.56 7.66
CA GLY A 120 -2.69 -13.68 7.14
C GLY A 120 -4.16 -13.39 6.82
N HIS A 121 -4.55 -12.11 6.66
CA HIS A 121 -5.92 -11.69 6.40
C HIS A 121 -6.12 -10.99 5.04
N GLU A 122 -5.27 -11.26 4.06
CA GLU A 122 -5.35 -10.62 2.73
C GLU A 122 -6.73 -10.78 2.07
N ALA A 123 -7.32 -11.97 2.16
CA ALA A 123 -8.62 -12.26 1.54
C ALA A 123 -9.78 -11.42 2.10
N GLY A 124 -9.66 -10.97 3.35
CA GLY A 124 -10.63 -10.11 4.02
C GLY A 124 -10.42 -8.61 3.79
N PHE A 125 -9.66 -8.20 2.77
CA PHE A 125 -9.31 -6.80 2.51
C PHE A 125 -9.61 -6.38 1.08
N ARG A 126 -10.06 -5.14 0.91
CA ARG A 126 -10.23 -4.47 -0.40
C ARG A 126 -9.85 -3.00 -0.29
N ILE A 127 -9.38 -2.40 -1.39
CA ILE A 127 -9.22 -0.96 -1.53
C ILE A 127 -10.38 -0.40 -2.37
N LEU A 128 -10.93 0.72 -1.96
CA LEU A 128 -11.88 1.48 -2.77
C LEU A 128 -11.12 2.17 -3.91
N GLU A 129 -11.36 1.75 -5.15
CA GLU A 129 -10.70 2.33 -6.32
C GLU A 129 -11.08 3.79 -6.52
N GLY A 130 -10.08 4.65 -6.71
CA GLY A 130 -10.24 6.09 -6.79
C GLY A 130 -10.50 6.77 -5.43
N GLY A 131 -10.76 5.98 -4.38
CA GLY A 131 -10.89 6.46 -3.00
C GLY A 131 -11.92 7.56 -2.81
N LEU A 132 -11.66 8.44 -1.83
CA LEU A 132 -12.56 9.57 -1.53
C LEU A 132 -12.64 10.56 -2.69
N THR A 133 -11.58 10.74 -3.46
CA THR A 133 -11.56 11.66 -4.61
C THR A 133 -12.64 11.30 -5.63
N LYS A 134 -12.67 10.03 -6.08
CA LYS A 134 -13.69 9.55 -7.03
C LYS A 134 -15.08 9.56 -6.40
N TRP A 135 -15.22 9.12 -5.15
CA TRP A 135 -16.48 9.13 -4.40
C TRP A 135 -17.13 10.52 -4.38
N GLN A 136 -16.36 11.57 -4.11
CA GLN A 136 -16.83 12.95 -4.10
C GLN A 136 -17.14 13.49 -5.50
N GLN A 137 -16.31 13.16 -6.50
CA GLN A 137 -16.56 13.56 -7.90
C GLN A 137 -17.88 13.00 -8.44
N GLU A 138 -18.28 11.81 -7.98
CA GLU A 138 -19.58 11.20 -8.32
C GLU A 138 -20.75 11.78 -7.52
N GLY A 139 -20.51 12.74 -6.63
CA GLY A 139 -21.55 13.36 -5.81
C GLY A 139 -22.16 12.41 -4.77
N ARG A 140 -21.44 11.39 -4.36
CA ARG A 140 -21.90 10.41 -3.37
C ARG A 140 -21.96 11.00 -1.96
N PRO A 141 -22.76 10.41 -1.06
CA PRO A 141 -22.98 10.96 0.28
C PRO A 141 -21.69 11.01 1.12
N ILE A 142 -21.56 12.08 1.89
CA ILE A 142 -20.50 12.31 2.87
C ILE A 142 -21.14 12.44 4.25
N SER A 143 -20.49 11.89 5.26
CA SER A 143 -20.90 11.92 6.67
C SER A 143 -19.83 12.61 7.52
N THR A 144 -20.28 13.16 8.65
CA THR A 144 -19.42 13.59 9.77
C THR A 144 -19.75 12.82 11.04
N ALA A 145 -20.70 11.87 10.96
CA ALA A 145 -21.08 11.05 12.11
C ALA A 145 -20.00 9.99 12.37
N PRO A 146 -19.58 9.80 13.62
CA PRO A 146 -18.57 8.78 13.95
C PRO A 146 -19.09 7.38 13.58
N ALA A 147 -18.17 6.50 13.23
CA ALA A 147 -18.49 5.09 13.00
C ALA A 147 -19.04 4.42 14.26
N GLU A 148 -19.97 3.49 14.08
CA GLU A 148 -20.45 2.68 15.19
C GLU A 148 -19.35 1.78 15.75
N ALA A 149 -19.26 1.74 17.10
CA ALA A 149 -18.36 0.83 17.78
C ALA A 149 -18.83 -0.63 17.59
N ARG A 150 -17.90 -1.53 17.34
CA ARG A 150 -18.18 -2.97 17.19
C ARG A 150 -17.28 -3.77 18.13
N THR A 151 -17.84 -4.80 18.74
CA THR A 151 -17.05 -5.77 19.53
C THR A 151 -16.79 -6.99 18.66
N VAL A 152 -15.54 -7.22 18.31
CA VAL A 152 -15.10 -8.29 17.41
C VAL A 152 -13.86 -8.98 17.95
N THR A 153 -13.51 -10.12 17.37
CA THR A 153 -12.24 -10.82 17.62
C THR A 153 -11.43 -10.84 16.33
N PHE A 154 -10.19 -10.39 16.41
CA PHE A 154 -9.21 -10.49 15.33
C PHE A 154 -8.07 -11.42 15.74
N THR A 155 -7.85 -12.48 14.99
CA THR A 155 -6.84 -13.51 15.25
C THR A 155 -5.71 -13.40 14.22
N PRO A 156 -4.58 -12.72 14.52
CA PRO A 156 -3.46 -12.65 13.60
C PRO A 156 -2.95 -14.05 13.26
N LEU A 157 -2.79 -14.30 11.98
CA LEU A 157 -2.23 -15.53 11.41
C LEU A 157 -0.84 -15.22 10.84
N ALA A 158 -0.05 -16.27 10.59
CA ALA A 158 1.18 -16.09 9.83
C ALA A 158 0.83 -15.88 8.35
N GLY A 159 1.12 -14.69 7.83
CA GLY A 159 1.08 -14.43 6.40
C GLY A 159 2.25 -15.08 5.65
N PRO A 160 2.38 -14.86 4.34
CA PRO A 160 3.50 -15.37 3.55
C PRO A 160 4.84 -14.87 4.12
N ALA A 161 5.79 -15.78 4.33
CA ALA A 161 7.05 -15.49 5.03
C ALA A 161 7.93 -14.47 4.29
N ASP A 162 7.82 -14.41 2.96
CA ASP A 162 8.74 -13.66 2.10
C ASP A 162 8.17 -12.32 1.63
N VAL A 163 7.07 -11.84 2.24
CA VAL A 163 6.45 -10.57 1.86
C VAL A 163 7.30 -9.37 2.28
N LEU A 164 7.78 -9.37 3.53
CA LEU A 164 8.64 -8.30 4.05
C LEU A 164 10.08 -8.76 4.09
N VAL A 165 10.95 -8.00 3.42
CA VAL A 165 12.38 -8.34 3.33
C VAL A 165 13.27 -7.32 4.03
N THR A 166 14.49 -7.75 4.38
CA THR A 166 15.51 -6.95 5.06
C THR A 166 16.43 -6.23 4.08
N ALA A 167 17.24 -5.29 4.59
CA ALA A 167 18.26 -4.61 3.81
C ALA A 167 19.29 -5.58 3.22
N GLU A 168 19.70 -6.61 3.98
CA GLU A 168 20.65 -7.64 3.53
C GLU A 168 20.08 -8.46 2.37
N HIS A 169 18.78 -8.79 2.41
CA HIS A 169 18.10 -9.46 1.31
C HIS A 169 18.10 -8.59 0.04
N VAL A 170 17.77 -7.29 0.17
CA VAL A 170 17.82 -6.33 -0.95
C VAL A 170 19.23 -6.20 -1.52
N LEU A 171 20.25 -6.13 -0.65
CA LEU A 171 21.65 -6.05 -1.07
C LEU A 171 22.08 -7.28 -1.88
N SER A 172 21.64 -8.47 -1.46
CA SER A 172 21.87 -9.71 -2.20
C SER A 172 21.13 -9.71 -3.54
N ALA A 173 19.86 -9.31 -3.54
CA ALA A 173 19.01 -9.29 -4.73
C ALA A 173 19.45 -8.28 -5.78
N ALA A 174 20.09 -7.17 -5.39
CA ALA A 174 20.61 -6.17 -6.33
C ALA A 174 21.70 -6.72 -7.28
N ASN A 175 22.29 -7.88 -6.96
CA ASN A 175 23.27 -8.58 -7.79
C ASN A 175 22.70 -9.87 -8.43
N ASP A 176 21.41 -10.17 -8.23
CA ASP A 176 20.75 -11.35 -8.78
C ASP A 176 20.01 -10.98 -10.08
N THR A 177 20.37 -11.63 -11.18
CA THR A 177 19.73 -11.41 -12.49
C THR A 177 18.26 -11.83 -12.51
N ASN A 178 17.82 -12.71 -11.59
CA ASN A 178 16.45 -13.18 -11.45
C ASN A 178 15.62 -12.27 -10.53
N ALA A 179 16.20 -11.20 -9.97
CA ALA A 179 15.52 -10.21 -9.15
C ALA A 179 15.59 -8.82 -9.77
N VAL A 180 14.64 -7.98 -9.42
CA VAL A 180 14.63 -6.54 -9.74
C VAL A 180 14.23 -5.75 -8.51
N VAL A 181 15.09 -4.82 -8.10
CA VAL A 181 14.79 -3.86 -7.01
C VAL A 181 14.13 -2.63 -7.62
N VAL A 182 12.91 -2.32 -7.19
CA VAL A 182 12.07 -1.28 -7.79
C VAL A 182 11.93 -0.10 -6.84
N ASP A 183 12.55 1.02 -7.19
CA ASP A 183 12.36 2.31 -6.51
C ASP A 183 11.10 3.00 -7.04
N VAL A 184 10.13 3.22 -6.17
CA VAL A 184 8.86 3.82 -6.57
C VAL A 184 8.75 5.31 -6.23
N ARG A 185 9.87 5.94 -5.87
CA ARG A 185 9.96 7.35 -5.46
C ARG A 185 10.01 8.31 -6.65
N ARG A 186 9.94 9.61 -6.34
CA ARG A 186 10.16 10.69 -7.31
C ARG A 186 11.57 10.62 -7.88
N LEU A 187 11.77 11.24 -9.04
CA LEU A 187 13.09 11.29 -9.69
C LEU A 187 14.12 12.00 -8.79
N THR A 188 13.74 13.09 -8.15
CA THR A 188 14.62 13.86 -7.25
C THR A 188 15.09 13.06 -6.02
N GLU A 189 14.22 12.17 -5.49
CA GLU A 189 14.60 11.24 -4.42
C GLU A 189 15.57 10.16 -4.96
N TYR A 190 15.29 9.62 -6.16
CA TYR A 190 16.08 8.56 -6.81
C TYR A 190 17.49 9.03 -7.21
N THR A 191 17.61 10.25 -7.74
CA THR A 191 18.92 10.85 -8.11
C THR A 191 19.73 11.30 -6.91
N GLY A 192 19.07 11.54 -5.76
CA GLY A 192 19.68 12.03 -4.54
C GLY A 192 19.67 13.56 -4.40
N GLU A 193 18.99 14.28 -5.31
CA GLU A 193 18.77 15.73 -5.19
C GLU A 193 17.91 16.06 -3.96
N GLU A 194 16.85 15.29 -3.73
CA GLU A 194 16.01 15.38 -2.54
C GLU A 194 16.48 14.36 -1.49
N VAL A 195 17.03 14.85 -0.37
CA VAL A 195 17.56 14.03 0.71
C VAL A 195 16.52 13.90 1.82
N ARG A 196 16.00 12.69 2.04
CA ARG A 196 14.97 12.39 3.05
C ARG A 196 15.40 11.37 4.11
N ALA A 197 16.67 10.98 4.10
CA ALA A 197 17.34 10.17 5.12
C ALA A 197 18.71 10.81 5.41
N VAL A 198 19.63 10.11 6.06
CA VAL A 198 21.00 10.64 6.32
C VAL A 198 21.75 10.91 5.00
N ARG A 199 21.49 10.07 3.97
CA ARG A 199 22.10 10.20 2.63
C ARG A 199 21.03 10.23 1.57
N GLY A 200 21.26 10.97 0.46
CA GLY A 200 20.46 10.93 -0.75
C GLY A 200 20.91 9.85 -1.73
N GLY A 201 20.06 9.49 -2.68
CA GLY A 201 20.33 8.50 -3.72
C GLY A 201 19.40 7.31 -3.73
N ARG A 202 19.90 6.17 -4.22
CA ARG A 202 19.13 4.94 -4.41
C ARG A 202 19.94 3.68 -4.08
N VAL A 203 19.25 2.56 -3.97
CA VAL A 203 19.87 1.23 -3.95
C VAL A 203 20.58 1.01 -5.28
N PRO A 204 21.88 0.67 -5.31
CA PRO A 204 22.60 0.40 -6.55
C PRO A 204 21.91 -0.70 -7.37
N GLY A 205 21.79 -0.52 -8.69
CA GLY A 205 21.12 -1.47 -9.58
C GLY A 205 19.60 -1.43 -9.54
N SER A 206 18.97 -0.62 -8.66
CA SER A 206 17.52 -0.46 -8.68
C SER A 206 17.04 0.27 -9.93
N VAL A 207 15.86 -0.11 -10.40
CA VAL A 207 15.14 0.57 -11.48
C VAL A 207 14.05 1.46 -10.88
N ARG A 208 13.69 2.55 -11.57
CA ARG A 208 12.64 3.45 -11.08
C ARG A 208 11.31 3.23 -11.81
N VAL A 209 10.26 3.01 -11.05
CA VAL A 209 8.87 3.07 -11.51
C VAL A 209 8.11 4.00 -10.56
N PHE A 210 7.82 5.22 -10.99
CA PHE A 210 7.12 6.17 -10.12
C PHE A 210 5.68 5.70 -9.86
N TRP A 211 5.30 5.54 -8.59
CA TRP A 211 4.03 4.94 -8.23
C TRP A 211 2.80 5.66 -8.79
N GLN A 212 2.83 7.00 -8.93
CA GLN A 212 1.73 7.78 -9.49
C GLN A 212 1.54 7.54 -11.00
N ASP A 213 2.59 7.10 -11.70
CA ASP A 213 2.49 6.76 -13.13
C ASP A 213 1.59 5.56 -13.37
N LEU A 214 1.24 4.79 -12.34
CA LEU A 214 0.31 3.66 -12.39
C LEU A 214 -1.17 4.08 -12.31
N LEU A 215 -1.44 5.37 -12.05
CA LEU A 215 -2.76 5.93 -11.80
C LEU A 215 -3.15 6.98 -12.85
N HIS A 216 -4.43 7.21 -13.01
CA HIS A 216 -5.00 8.42 -13.61
C HIS A 216 -4.93 9.57 -12.58
N TRP A 217 -3.68 9.98 -12.25
CA TRP A 217 -3.38 10.86 -11.12
C TRP A 217 -4.10 12.21 -11.17
N ASP A 218 -4.21 12.82 -12.34
CA ASP A 218 -4.78 14.16 -12.51
C ASP A 218 -6.31 14.17 -12.63
N THR A 219 -6.94 13.00 -12.60
CA THR A 219 -8.39 12.85 -12.74
C THR A 219 -9.02 12.23 -11.49
N ASP A 220 -9.40 10.98 -11.52
CA ASP A 220 -10.20 10.28 -10.52
C ASP A 220 -9.39 9.34 -9.61
N ARG A 221 -8.06 9.33 -9.75
CA ARG A 221 -7.15 8.47 -8.97
C ARG A 221 -7.34 6.96 -9.17
N THR A 222 -8.06 6.54 -10.21
CA THR A 222 -8.20 5.11 -10.54
C THR A 222 -6.91 4.57 -11.16
N PHE A 223 -6.77 3.25 -11.17
CA PHE A 223 -5.63 2.61 -11.83
C PHE A 223 -5.74 2.74 -13.36
N LYS A 224 -4.62 2.95 -14.03
CA LYS A 224 -4.51 2.82 -15.49
C LYS A 224 -4.85 1.39 -15.92
N SER A 225 -5.08 1.20 -17.21
CA SER A 225 -5.32 -0.13 -17.74
C SER A 225 -4.15 -1.08 -17.47
N PRO A 226 -4.41 -2.38 -17.30
CA PRO A 226 -3.32 -3.35 -17.08
C PRO A 226 -2.30 -3.37 -18.22
N GLN A 227 -2.71 -3.05 -19.45
CA GLN A 227 -1.81 -2.95 -20.59
C GLN A 227 -0.82 -1.77 -20.44
N GLU A 228 -1.33 -0.58 -20.06
CA GLU A 228 -0.47 0.59 -19.82
C GLU A 228 0.51 0.35 -18.69
N ILE A 229 0.03 -0.24 -17.58
CA ILE A 229 0.88 -0.54 -16.42
C ILE A 229 1.94 -1.58 -16.78
N ARG A 230 1.59 -2.66 -17.49
CA ARG A 230 2.56 -3.66 -17.95
C ARG A 230 3.61 -3.06 -18.87
N ALA A 231 3.23 -2.12 -19.73
CA ALA A 231 4.18 -1.42 -20.63
C ALA A 231 5.17 -0.57 -19.81
N LEU A 232 4.71 0.16 -18.79
CA LEU A 232 5.58 0.94 -17.89
C LEU A 232 6.54 0.04 -17.11
N LEU A 233 6.05 -1.07 -16.57
CA LEU A 233 6.85 -2.04 -15.83
C LEU A 233 7.91 -2.70 -16.72
N ALA A 234 7.52 -3.16 -17.90
CA ALA A 234 8.41 -3.82 -18.85
C ALA A 234 9.51 -2.87 -19.35
N ALA A 235 9.18 -1.59 -19.61
CA ALA A 235 10.16 -0.57 -19.99
C ALA A 235 11.24 -0.35 -18.91
N ALA A 236 10.89 -0.58 -17.64
CA ALA A 236 11.82 -0.54 -16.52
C ALA A 236 12.50 -1.90 -16.23
N GLY A 237 12.20 -2.95 -17.00
CA GLY A 237 12.75 -4.29 -16.78
C GLY A 237 12.08 -5.06 -15.63
N VAL A 238 10.90 -4.63 -15.20
CA VAL A 238 10.07 -5.33 -14.19
C VAL A 238 9.14 -6.28 -14.93
N THR A 239 9.47 -7.57 -14.94
CA THR A 239 8.75 -8.62 -15.69
C THR A 239 8.26 -9.73 -14.77
N PRO A 240 7.17 -10.47 -15.11
CA PRO A 240 6.57 -11.47 -14.23
C PRO A 240 7.46 -12.66 -13.89
N ASP A 241 8.47 -12.95 -14.71
CA ASP A 241 9.44 -14.02 -14.51
C ASP A 241 10.53 -13.69 -13.50
N ARG A 242 10.61 -12.43 -13.07
CA ARG A 242 11.58 -11.95 -12.09
C ARG A 242 10.94 -11.69 -10.75
N ARG A 243 11.68 -11.91 -9.68
CA ARG A 243 11.31 -11.50 -8.33
C ARG A 243 11.38 -9.98 -8.21
N ALA A 244 10.27 -9.31 -7.88
CA ALA A 244 10.19 -7.87 -7.76
C ALA A 244 10.21 -7.45 -6.29
N ILE A 245 11.19 -6.63 -5.91
CA ILE A 245 11.33 -6.08 -4.56
C ILE A 245 11.06 -4.58 -4.61
N THR A 246 9.95 -4.14 -4.06
CA THR A 246 9.57 -2.73 -4.05
C THR A 246 10.09 -2.01 -2.81
N TYR A 247 10.54 -0.76 -2.96
CA TYR A 247 10.86 0.11 -1.85
C TYR A 247 10.52 1.57 -2.16
N CYS A 248 10.34 2.39 -1.11
CA CYS A 248 10.17 3.83 -1.24
C CYS A 248 10.93 4.59 -0.14
N GLN A 249 10.31 5.55 0.55
CA GLN A 249 10.90 6.18 1.74
C GLN A 249 10.65 5.33 3.01
N GLY A 250 9.42 4.85 3.23
CA GLY A 250 9.02 4.07 4.41
C GLY A 250 7.94 3.03 4.08
N ALA A 251 8.10 2.30 2.96
CA ALA A 251 7.29 1.18 2.49
C ALA A 251 5.79 1.44 2.22
N VAL A 252 5.32 2.69 2.20
CA VAL A 252 3.90 3.03 1.94
C VAL A 252 3.60 2.99 0.44
N ARG A 253 4.29 3.81 -0.36
CA ARG A 253 4.20 3.81 -1.83
C ARG A 253 4.66 2.46 -2.43
N ALA A 254 5.60 1.79 -1.76
CA ALA A 254 6.06 0.46 -2.13
C ALA A 254 4.96 -0.60 -1.99
N ALA A 255 4.17 -0.55 -0.91
CA ALA A 255 3.01 -1.42 -0.72
C ALA A 255 1.98 -1.25 -1.84
N HIS A 256 1.72 -0.02 -2.29
CA HIS A 256 0.83 0.24 -3.41
C HIS A 256 1.33 -0.40 -4.71
N THR A 257 2.60 -0.23 -5.07
CA THR A 257 3.14 -0.87 -6.27
C THR A 257 3.18 -2.39 -6.15
N ALA A 258 3.48 -2.94 -4.96
CA ALA A 258 3.42 -4.38 -4.70
C ALA A 258 1.99 -4.94 -4.91
N LEU A 259 0.97 -4.24 -4.43
CA LEU A 259 -0.43 -4.60 -4.68
C LEU A 259 -0.77 -4.60 -6.18
N VAL A 260 -0.32 -3.59 -6.94
CA VAL A 260 -0.51 -3.54 -8.40
C VAL A 260 0.16 -4.73 -9.09
N LEU A 261 1.38 -5.09 -8.69
CA LEU A 261 2.07 -6.27 -9.24
C LEU A 261 1.28 -7.55 -8.96
N LYS A 262 0.73 -7.72 -7.74
CA LYS A 262 -0.12 -8.86 -7.41
C LYS A 262 -1.41 -8.88 -8.25
N MET A 263 -2.10 -7.76 -8.41
CA MET A 263 -3.27 -7.67 -9.29
C MET A 263 -2.97 -8.04 -10.75
N LEU A 264 -1.74 -7.80 -11.20
CA LEU A 264 -1.25 -8.19 -12.52
C LEU A 264 -0.81 -9.65 -12.59
N GLY A 265 -0.83 -10.41 -11.48
CA GLY A 265 -0.46 -11.82 -11.44
C GLY A 265 1.04 -12.10 -11.28
N TYR A 266 1.81 -11.12 -10.79
CA TYR A 266 3.21 -11.39 -10.40
C TYR A 266 3.21 -12.27 -9.15
N GLU A 267 3.85 -13.43 -9.22
CA GLU A 267 3.89 -14.39 -8.10
C GLU A 267 4.87 -13.96 -7.01
N ASN A 268 6.07 -13.53 -7.41
CA ASN A 268 7.19 -13.23 -6.52
C ASN A 268 7.30 -11.71 -6.28
N VAL A 269 6.50 -11.18 -5.35
CA VAL A 269 6.46 -9.76 -5.00
C VAL A 269 6.80 -9.59 -3.53
N GLU A 270 7.85 -8.82 -3.28
CA GLU A 270 8.39 -8.54 -1.95
C GLU A 270 8.40 -7.01 -1.69
N VAL A 271 8.33 -6.63 -0.41
CA VAL A 271 8.40 -5.23 0.02
C VAL A 271 9.56 -5.07 1.00
N TYR A 272 10.48 -4.17 0.71
CA TYR A 272 11.50 -3.78 1.66
C TYR A 272 10.91 -2.81 2.69
N ASP A 273 10.55 -3.33 3.87
CA ASP A 273 9.84 -2.57 4.90
C ASP A 273 10.66 -1.38 5.45
N GLY A 274 11.99 -1.53 5.59
CA GLY A 274 12.88 -0.45 6.01
C GLY A 274 13.04 0.67 4.98
N SER A 275 12.91 0.33 3.72
CA SER A 275 12.96 1.28 2.60
C SER A 275 14.18 2.21 2.65
N TRP A 276 14.08 3.41 2.06
CA TRP A 276 15.18 4.37 2.04
C TRP A 276 15.49 4.97 3.41
N GLU A 277 14.50 5.06 4.30
CA GLU A 277 14.68 5.51 5.68
C GLU A 277 15.78 4.70 6.40
N GLU A 278 15.72 3.38 6.25
CA GLU A 278 16.76 2.47 6.77
C GLU A 278 18.02 2.49 5.90
N TRP A 279 17.88 2.27 4.57
CA TRP A 279 19.02 2.13 3.67
C TRP A 279 19.90 3.37 3.63
N GLY A 280 19.31 4.56 3.46
CA GLY A 280 20.01 5.83 3.40
C GLY A 280 20.65 6.25 4.71
N SER A 281 20.22 5.65 5.83
CA SER A 281 20.76 5.93 7.18
C SER A 281 21.84 4.94 7.61
N ARG A 282 21.99 3.80 6.93
CA ARG A 282 23.00 2.77 7.24
C ARG A 282 24.32 3.03 6.48
N PRO A 283 25.41 3.39 7.17
CA PRO A 283 26.69 3.73 6.51
C PRO A 283 27.38 2.53 5.85
N ASP A 284 27.04 1.31 6.24
CA ASP A 284 27.56 0.05 5.71
C ASP A 284 26.90 -0.37 4.38
N LEU A 285 25.78 0.26 3.99
CA LEU A 285 25.10 -0.04 2.74
C LEU A 285 25.55 0.90 1.61
N PRO A 286 25.78 0.36 0.39
CA PRO A 286 26.17 1.15 -0.76
C PRO A 286 25.01 2.00 -1.27
N ILE A 287 25.34 3.15 -1.87
CA ILE A 287 24.35 4.01 -2.54
C ILE A 287 24.82 4.37 -3.95
N ALA A 288 23.87 4.65 -4.84
CA ALA A 288 24.11 5.26 -6.13
C ALA A 288 23.38 6.61 -6.21
N THR A 289 23.93 7.56 -6.98
CA THR A 289 23.40 8.91 -7.23
C THR A 289 23.46 9.23 -8.72
N GLY A 290 22.75 10.27 -9.19
CA GLY A 290 22.79 10.74 -10.56
C GLY A 290 21.77 10.11 -11.50
#